data_4df59e290764665092cca6c6ae748fb9
#
_entry.id   4df59e290764665092cca6c6ae748fb9
#
_cell.length_a   1.000
_cell.length_b   1.000
_cell.length_c   1.000
_cell.angle_alpha   90.00
_cell.angle_beta   90.00
_cell.angle_gamma   90.00
#
_symmetry.space_group_name_H-M   'P 1'
#
loop_
_entity.id
_entity.type
_entity.pdbx_description
1 polymer ?
#
loop_
_entity_poly.entity_id
_entity_poly.type
_entity_poly.pdbx_seq_one_letter_code
_entity_poly.pdbx_strand_id
1 'polypeptide(L)'
;MNNFYHLCFVVQDIQHATDDLTRALGVRWSPIRTGRLGEWDYRIVFSVEGPPFFEVIQGDPGSPWDATGGSRFDHIGYWSSDVTVDKRRLEERGARIEFDSCPYGRSFTYHRIDSIGVRVELVDIAVQEGFLHSWSPGGAAMPALDLDRPTPES
;
A
#
# COMPACT_ATOMS: atom_id res chain seq x y z
N MET A 1 -4.89 -17.54 -6.77
CA MET A 1 -4.24 -16.25 -7.05
C MET A 1 -4.25 -15.44 -5.77
N ASN A 2 -3.11 -14.92 -5.38
CA ASN A 2 -3.04 -14.04 -4.21
C ASN A 2 -3.66 -12.70 -4.59
N ASN A 3 -4.69 -12.29 -3.88
CA ASN A 3 -5.42 -11.08 -4.19
C ASN A 3 -4.76 -9.89 -3.48
N PHE A 4 -4.02 -9.07 -4.21
CA PHE A 4 -3.63 -7.76 -3.71
C PHE A 4 -4.87 -6.87 -3.56
N TYR A 5 -4.88 -5.98 -2.58
CA TYR A 5 -6.04 -5.13 -2.36
C TYR A 5 -5.85 -3.69 -2.83
N HIS A 6 -4.60 -3.23 -3.03
CA HIS A 6 -4.36 -1.92 -3.64
C HIS A 6 -3.07 -1.84 -4.44
N LEU A 7 -3.03 -0.86 -5.33
CA LEU A 7 -1.88 -0.37 -6.07
C LEU A 7 -1.62 1.06 -5.62
N CYS A 8 -0.39 1.38 -5.21
CA CYS A 8 -0.04 2.70 -4.71
C CYS A 8 0.85 3.47 -5.69
N PHE A 9 0.48 4.72 -5.91
CA PHE A 9 1.31 5.73 -6.57
C PHE A 9 1.76 6.76 -5.54
N VAL A 10 3.07 6.95 -5.43
CA VAL A 10 3.68 8.04 -4.66
C VAL A 10 3.88 9.19 -5.62
N VAL A 11 3.32 10.36 -5.30
CA VAL A 11 3.22 11.49 -6.22
C VAL A 11 3.72 12.80 -5.61
N GLN A 12 4.11 13.73 -6.46
CA GLN A 12 4.55 15.06 -6.05
C GLN A 12 3.38 15.98 -5.67
N ASP A 13 2.22 15.77 -6.31
CA ASP A 13 1.00 16.56 -6.09
C ASP A 13 -0.23 15.62 -6.16
N ILE A 14 -0.79 15.32 -5.00
CA ILE A 14 -1.91 14.38 -4.88
C ILE A 14 -3.18 14.88 -5.55
N GLN A 15 -3.46 16.19 -5.51
CA GLN A 15 -4.65 16.75 -6.15
C GLN A 15 -4.54 16.66 -7.68
N HIS A 16 -3.39 17.02 -8.23
CA HIS A 16 -3.15 16.91 -9.67
C HIS A 16 -3.24 15.46 -10.15
N ALA A 17 -2.64 14.52 -9.41
CA ALA A 17 -2.67 13.10 -9.78
C ALA A 17 -4.09 12.53 -9.76
N THR A 18 -4.89 12.83 -8.73
CA THR A 18 -6.28 12.37 -8.65
C THR A 18 -7.15 12.99 -9.72
N ASP A 19 -6.97 14.27 -10.02
CA ASP A 19 -7.70 14.95 -11.10
C ASP A 19 -7.39 14.33 -12.47
N ASP A 20 -6.13 14.01 -12.73
CA ASP A 20 -5.71 13.35 -13.97
C ASP A 20 -6.31 11.95 -14.11
N LEU A 21 -6.28 11.14 -13.05
CA LEU A 21 -6.88 9.80 -13.06
C LEU A 21 -8.40 9.86 -13.22
N THR A 22 -9.06 10.81 -12.61
CA THR A 22 -10.50 11.03 -12.80
C THR A 22 -10.79 11.40 -14.25
N ARG A 23 -10.05 12.33 -14.82
CA ARG A 23 -10.26 12.79 -16.20
C ARG A 23 -9.98 11.69 -17.22
N ALA A 24 -8.92 10.92 -17.03
CA ALA A 24 -8.49 9.89 -17.98
C ALA A 24 -9.30 8.59 -17.86
N LEU A 25 -9.63 8.16 -16.65
CA LEU A 25 -10.15 6.82 -16.38
C LEU A 25 -11.50 6.83 -15.63
N GLY A 26 -12.00 8.00 -15.24
CA GLY A 26 -13.23 8.10 -14.47
C GLY A 26 -13.13 7.60 -13.03
N VAL A 27 -11.91 7.53 -12.48
CA VAL A 27 -11.73 7.10 -11.09
C VAL A 27 -12.41 8.06 -10.13
N ARG A 28 -13.17 7.52 -9.19
CA ARG A 28 -13.80 8.26 -8.09
C ARG A 28 -13.02 8.06 -6.80
N TRP A 29 -12.93 9.10 -6.00
CA TRP A 29 -12.10 9.13 -4.81
C TRP A 29 -12.90 9.38 -3.54
N SER A 30 -12.47 8.77 -2.45
CA SER A 30 -12.82 9.22 -1.11
C SER A 30 -12.17 10.58 -0.84
N PRO A 31 -12.57 11.33 0.20
CA PRO A 31 -11.88 12.57 0.55
C PRO A 31 -10.40 12.33 0.90
N ILE A 32 -9.51 13.20 0.41
CA ILE A 32 -8.09 13.18 0.76
C ILE A 32 -7.96 13.40 2.28
N ARG A 33 -7.12 12.60 2.92
CA ARG A 33 -6.84 12.68 4.35
C ARG A 33 -5.37 13.01 4.59
N THR A 34 -5.11 13.65 5.71
CA THR A 34 -3.76 13.88 6.22
C THR A 34 -3.43 12.87 7.31
N GLY A 35 -2.15 12.51 7.41
CA GLY A 35 -1.64 11.65 8.45
C GLY A 35 -0.20 12.00 8.80
N ARG A 36 0.31 11.36 9.85
CA ARG A 36 1.69 11.52 10.30
C ARG A 36 2.28 10.18 10.68
N LEU A 37 3.52 9.96 10.25
CA LEU A 37 4.32 8.79 10.62
C LEU A 37 5.67 9.26 11.13
N GLY A 38 5.92 9.10 12.43
CA GLY A 38 7.12 9.66 13.05
C GLY A 38 7.18 11.17 12.86
N GLU A 39 8.21 11.66 12.19
CA GLU A 39 8.42 13.07 11.88
C GLU A 39 7.82 13.54 10.55
N TRP A 40 7.28 12.60 9.73
CA TRP A 40 6.81 12.90 8.38
C TRP A 40 5.30 13.08 8.32
N ASP A 41 4.87 14.15 7.70
CA ASP A 41 3.48 14.36 7.31
C ASP A 41 3.21 13.77 5.93
N TYR A 42 2.00 13.30 5.71
CA TYR A 42 1.57 12.79 4.41
C TYR A 42 0.10 13.06 4.14
N ARG A 43 -0.26 13.03 2.87
CA ARG A 43 -1.64 13.06 2.39
C ARG A 43 -1.91 11.77 1.62
N ILE A 44 -3.09 11.21 1.81
CA ILE A 44 -3.44 9.89 1.28
C ILE A 44 -4.91 9.87 0.83
N VAL A 45 -5.18 9.11 -0.21
CA VAL A 45 -6.52 8.87 -0.71
C VAL A 45 -6.61 7.50 -1.37
N PHE A 46 -7.79 6.87 -1.24
CA PHE A 46 -8.13 5.64 -1.94
C PHE A 46 -9.27 5.88 -2.92
N SER A 47 -9.27 5.14 -4.03
CA SER A 47 -10.43 5.08 -4.93
C SER A 47 -11.64 4.48 -4.22
N VAL A 48 -12.84 4.87 -4.67
CA VAL A 48 -14.10 4.33 -4.14
C VAL A 48 -14.30 2.88 -4.56
N GLU A 49 -13.96 2.56 -5.81
CA GLU A 49 -14.05 1.22 -6.35
C GLU A 49 -12.81 0.39 -5.98
N GLY A 50 -13.05 -0.83 -5.56
CA GLY A 50 -12.04 -1.83 -5.23
C GLY A 50 -12.66 -3.04 -4.53
N PRO A 51 -11.92 -4.09 -4.15
CA PRO A 51 -10.51 -4.31 -4.50
C PRO A 51 -10.29 -4.73 -5.96
N PRO A 52 -9.15 -4.44 -6.58
CA PRO A 52 -8.07 -3.63 -6.02
C PRO A 52 -8.40 -2.13 -6.05
N PHE A 53 -7.99 -1.43 -5.01
CA PHE A 53 -8.11 0.02 -4.91
C PHE A 53 -6.90 0.70 -5.54
N PHE A 54 -7.08 1.92 -6.07
CA PHE A 54 -5.96 2.83 -6.24
C PHE A 54 -5.72 3.59 -4.94
N GLU A 55 -4.47 3.63 -4.51
CA GLU A 55 -3.99 4.51 -3.46
C GLU A 55 -3.08 5.56 -4.07
N VAL A 56 -3.26 6.80 -3.69
CA VAL A 56 -2.33 7.89 -4.04
C VAL A 56 -1.87 8.53 -2.75
N ILE A 57 -0.56 8.68 -2.61
CA ILE A 57 0.06 9.25 -1.42
C ILE A 57 1.11 10.28 -1.79
N GLN A 58 1.12 11.39 -1.04
CA GLN A 58 2.12 12.45 -1.11
C GLN A 58 2.73 12.60 0.27
N GLY A 59 4.03 12.34 0.40
CA GLY A 59 4.75 12.41 1.67
C GLY A 59 5.82 13.48 1.69
N ASP A 60 6.27 13.84 2.87
CA ASP A 60 7.39 14.76 3.08
C ASP A 60 8.69 14.22 2.45
N PRO A 61 9.63 15.11 2.06
CA PRO A 61 10.98 14.71 1.68
C PRO A 61 11.65 13.86 2.77
N GLY A 62 12.34 12.79 2.36
CA GLY A 62 12.98 11.83 3.27
C GLY A 62 12.06 10.79 3.89
N SER A 63 10.75 10.90 3.69
CA SER A 63 9.78 9.88 4.13
C SER A 63 9.81 8.65 3.23
N PRO A 64 9.17 7.54 3.64
CA PRO A 64 8.98 6.38 2.75
C PRO A 64 8.24 6.71 1.45
N TRP A 65 7.55 7.85 1.41
CA TRP A 65 6.75 8.35 0.28
C TRP A 65 7.34 9.63 -0.34
N ASP A 66 8.64 9.78 -0.26
CA ASP A 66 9.36 10.90 -0.86
C ASP A 66 9.27 10.82 -2.39
N ALA A 67 8.71 11.85 -3.01
CA ALA A 67 8.58 11.97 -4.46
C ALA A 67 9.45 13.11 -5.04
N THR A 68 10.46 13.58 -4.33
CA THR A 68 11.36 14.65 -4.83
C THR A 68 12.07 14.26 -6.12
N GLY A 69 12.33 12.97 -6.34
CA GLY A 69 12.89 12.42 -7.57
C GLY A 69 11.86 12.18 -8.70
N GLY A 70 10.59 12.46 -8.47
CA GLY A 70 9.49 12.24 -9.41
C GLY A 70 8.42 11.33 -8.85
N SER A 71 7.23 11.42 -9.43
CA SER A 71 6.11 10.52 -9.12
C SER A 71 6.39 9.11 -9.67
N ARG A 72 5.88 8.07 -8.99
CA ARG A 72 6.13 6.67 -9.35
C ARG A 72 5.01 5.73 -8.95
N PHE A 73 4.93 4.60 -9.64
CA PHE A 73 4.27 3.40 -9.10
C PHE A 73 5.15 2.85 -7.98
N ASP A 74 4.62 2.81 -6.76
CA ASP A 74 5.43 2.56 -5.58
C ASP A 74 5.32 1.13 -5.06
N HIS A 75 4.10 0.64 -4.82
CA HIS A 75 3.91 -0.68 -4.25
C HIS A 75 2.58 -1.33 -4.59
N ILE A 76 2.54 -2.63 -4.32
CA ILE A 76 1.36 -3.49 -4.37
C ILE A 76 1.07 -3.92 -2.95
N GLY A 77 -0.14 -3.69 -2.45
CA GLY A 77 -0.53 -3.95 -1.07
C GLY A 77 -1.25 -5.26 -0.87
N TYR A 78 -0.84 -5.99 0.17
CA TYR A 78 -1.46 -7.25 0.62
C TYR A 78 -1.77 -7.18 2.10
N TRP A 79 -2.90 -7.79 2.48
CA TRP A 79 -3.19 -8.06 3.89
C TRP A 79 -2.33 -9.22 4.37
N SER A 80 -1.84 -9.13 5.59
CA SER A 80 -1.08 -10.19 6.26
C SER A 80 -1.80 -10.62 7.53
N SER A 81 -1.94 -11.91 7.74
CA SER A 81 -2.48 -12.45 9.00
C SER A 81 -1.47 -12.40 10.15
N ASP A 82 -0.18 -12.31 9.83
CA ASP A 82 0.92 -12.14 10.79
C ASP A 82 2.10 -11.45 10.11
N VAL A 83 2.16 -10.11 10.25
CA VAL A 83 3.22 -9.30 9.63
C VAL A 83 4.60 -9.71 10.11
N THR A 84 4.75 -10.13 11.36
CA THR A 84 6.05 -10.55 11.92
C THR A 84 6.58 -11.80 11.24
N VAL A 85 5.71 -12.76 10.98
CA VAL A 85 6.06 -14.01 10.28
C VAL A 85 6.26 -13.74 8.78
N ASP A 86 5.31 -13.04 8.15
CA ASP A 86 5.32 -12.85 6.71
C ASP A 86 6.47 -11.95 6.23
N LYS A 87 6.85 -10.92 6.97
CA LYS A 87 8.02 -10.09 6.61
C LYS A 87 9.32 -10.91 6.58
N ARG A 88 9.49 -11.84 7.50
CA ARG A 88 10.64 -12.74 7.52
C ARG A 88 10.61 -13.69 6.32
N ARG A 89 9.44 -14.26 6.01
CA ARG A 89 9.27 -15.13 4.85
C ARG A 89 9.58 -14.41 3.53
N LEU A 90 9.17 -13.15 3.38
CA LEU A 90 9.50 -12.36 2.19
C LEU A 90 11.02 -12.12 2.08
N GLU A 91 11.71 -11.81 3.17
CA GLU A 91 13.17 -11.66 3.17
C GLU A 91 13.87 -12.97 2.80
N GLU A 92 13.47 -14.10 3.38
CA GLU A 92 14.00 -15.43 3.05
C GLU A 92 13.78 -15.79 1.57
N ARG A 93 12.78 -15.23 0.92
CA ARG A 93 12.48 -15.40 -0.50
C ARG A 93 13.12 -14.34 -1.40
N GLY A 94 13.99 -13.49 -0.86
CA GLY A 94 14.75 -12.50 -1.61
C GLY A 94 14.08 -11.13 -1.76
N ALA A 95 12.91 -10.90 -1.16
CA ALA A 95 12.28 -9.59 -1.09
C ALA A 95 12.76 -8.86 0.17
N ARG A 96 13.85 -8.10 0.06
CA ARG A 96 14.46 -7.41 1.19
C ARG A 96 13.54 -6.31 1.73
N ILE A 97 13.51 -6.19 3.06
CA ILE A 97 12.78 -5.11 3.72
C ILE A 97 13.47 -3.76 3.46
N GLU A 98 12.70 -2.77 3.04
CA GLU A 98 13.16 -1.38 2.88
C GLU A 98 12.63 -0.46 3.96
N PHE A 99 11.46 -0.75 4.50
CA PHE A 99 10.85 0.03 5.55
C PHE A 99 10.01 -0.85 6.46
N ASP A 100 10.15 -0.66 7.77
CA ASP A 100 9.34 -1.28 8.80
C ASP A 100 8.69 -0.18 9.63
N SER A 101 7.37 -0.11 9.61
CA SER A 101 6.61 0.90 10.37
C SER A 101 6.37 0.52 11.82
N CYS A 102 6.66 -0.71 12.23
CA CYS A 102 6.40 -1.18 13.60
C CYS A 102 7.04 -0.31 14.68
N PRO A 103 8.30 0.18 14.53
CA PRO A 103 8.89 1.12 15.48
C PRO A 103 8.15 2.46 15.63
N TYR A 104 7.30 2.81 14.66
CA TYR A 104 6.48 4.03 14.66
C TYR A 104 5.05 3.78 15.15
N GLY A 105 4.77 2.58 15.66
CA GLY A 105 3.43 2.22 16.15
C GLY A 105 2.42 1.88 15.04
N ARG A 106 2.89 1.57 13.85
CA ARG A 106 2.07 1.10 12.72
C ARG A 106 2.37 -0.37 12.43
N SER A 107 1.54 -1.01 11.63
CA SER A 107 1.65 -2.44 11.35
C SER A 107 1.68 -2.72 9.85
N PHE A 108 2.64 -2.09 9.16
CA PHE A 108 2.93 -2.37 7.76
C PHE A 108 4.44 -2.38 7.49
N THR A 109 4.84 -3.08 6.44
CA THR A 109 6.23 -3.17 5.98
C THR A 109 6.30 -3.06 4.46
N TYR A 110 7.41 -2.50 3.94
CA TYR A 110 7.71 -2.46 2.51
C TYR A 110 8.89 -3.36 2.17
N HIS A 111 8.74 -4.17 1.14
CA HIS A 111 9.74 -5.11 0.64
C HIS A 111 10.01 -4.86 -0.84
N ARG A 112 11.28 -4.76 -1.23
CA ARG A 112 11.70 -4.52 -2.62
C ARG A 112 11.69 -5.80 -3.44
N ILE A 113 11.04 -5.75 -4.61
CA ILE A 113 11.21 -6.74 -5.67
C ILE A 113 12.07 -6.09 -6.76
N ASP A 114 13.37 -6.38 -6.73
CA ASP A 114 14.36 -5.69 -7.57
C ASP A 114 14.11 -5.88 -9.06
N SER A 115 13.65 -7.06 -9.47
CA SER A 115 13.41 -7.36 -10.89
C SER A 115 12.33 -6.50 -11.55
N ILE A 116 11.42 -5.94 -10.78
CA ILE A 116 10.33 -5.07 -11.29
C ILE A 116 10.43 -3.63 -10.76
N GLY A 117 11.40 -3.35 -9.88
CA GLY A 117 11.60 -2.01 -9.32
C GLY A 117 10.44 -1.50 -8.45
N VAL A 118 9.60 -2.39 -7.92
CA VAL A 118 8.40 -2.06 -7.14
C VAL A 118 8.50 -2.72 -5.77
N ARG A 119 7.86 -2.11 -4.76
CA ARG A 119 7.75 -2.69 -3.42
C ARG A 119 6.48 -3.52 -3.29
N VAL A 120 6.50 -4.48 -2.39
CA VAL A 120 5.32 -5.13 -1.83
C VAL A 120 5.10 -4.58 -0.43
N GLU A 121 3.87 -4.19 -0.14
CA GLU A 121 3.44 -3.81 1.21
C GLU A 121 2.71 -4.97 1.87
N LEU A 122 3.08 -5.27 3.11
CA LEU A 122 2.30 -6.09 4.01
C LEU A 122 1.60 -5.19 5.02
N VAL A 123 0.29 -5.36 5.19
CA VAL A 123 -0.51 -4.64 6.18
C VAL A 123 -1.21 -5.64 7.08
N ASP A 124 -1.14 -5.45 8.39
CA ASP A 124 -1.81 -6.32 9.35
C ASP A 124 -3.33 -6.33 9.10
N ILE A 125 -3.89 -7.53 8.91
CA ILE A 125 -5.33 -7.70 8.68
C ILE A 125 -6.19 -7.20 9.85
N ALA A 126 -5.61 -7.06 11.04
CA ALA A 126 -6.30 -6.49 12.19
C ALA A 126 -6.78 -5.04 11.96
N VAL A 127 -6.15 -4.31 11.04
CA VAL A 127 -6.58 -2.93 10.69
C VAL A 127 -7.55 -2.89 9.50
N GLN A 128 -7.93 -4.03 8.94
CA GLN A 128 -8.84 -4.08 7.77
C GLN A 128 -10.22 -3.52 8.06
N GLU A 129 -10.77 -3.77 9.23
CA GLU A 129 -12.09 -3.23 9.62
C GLU A 129 -12.08 -1.69 9.61
N GLY A 130 -11.02 -1.08 10.16
CA GLY A 130 -10.83 0.37 10.14
C GLY A 130 -10.64 0.91 8.72
N PHE A 131 -9.91 0.18 7.87
CA PHE A 131 -9.77 0.50 6.46
C PHE A 131 -11.12 0.52 5.75
N LEU A 132 -11.92 -0.52 5.91
CA LEU A 132 -13.25 -0.60 5.29
C LEU A 132 -14.16 0.51 5.79
N HIS A 133 -14.18 0.75 7.10
CA HIS A 133 -14.98 1.84 7.68
C HIS A 133 -14.59 3.21 7.08
N SER A 134 -13.30 3.43 6.89
CA SER A 134 -12.78 4.73 6.43
C SER A 134 -12.88 4.95 4.92
N TRP A 135 -12.64 3.91 4.12
CA TRP A 135 -12.42 4.03 2.68
C TRP A 135 -13.46 3.30 1.82
N SER A 136 -14.06 2.25 2.34
CA SER A 136 -15.05 1.43 1.62
C SER A 136 -16.15 0.94 2.57
N PRO A 137 -16.97 1.86 3.13
CA PRO A 137 -18.04 1.48 4.03
C PRO A 137 -18.99 0.45 3.38
N GLY A 138 -19.24 -0.66 4.10
CA GLY A 138 -20.08 -1.76 3.59
C GLY A 138 -19.36 -2.71 2.63
N GLY A 139 -18.07 -2.49 2.36
CA GLY A 139 -17.24 -3.40 1.56
C GLY A 139 -17.07 -4.77 2.21
N ALA A 140 -16.88 -5.80 1.38
CA ALA A 140 -16.66 -7.16 1.86
C ALA A 140 -15.25 -7.32 2.44
N ALA A 141 -15.11 -8.25 3.41
CA ALA A 141 -13.81 -8.65 3.93
C ALA A 141 -12.91 -9.21 2.82
N MET A 142 -11.63 -8.88 2.90
CA MET A 142 -10.62 -9.25 1.93
C MET A 142 -9.66 -10.28 2.53
N PRO A 143 -9.21 -11.29 1.75
CA PRO A 143 -8.32 -12.33 2.25
C PRO A 143 -6.91 -11.81 2.50
N ALA A 144 -6.21 -12.43 3.45
CA ALA A 144 -4.77 -12.26 3.63
C ALA A 144 -3.96 -12.98 2.55
N LEU A 145 -2.74 -12.54 2.35
CA LEU A 145 -1.74 -13.22 1.54
C LEU A 145 -1.46 -14.61 2.15
N ASP A 146 -1.49 -15.62 1.31
CA ASP A 146 -1.18 -17.01 1.68
C ASP A 146 0.20 -17.41 1.10
N LEU A 147 1.22 -17.32 1.94
CA LEU A 147 2.59 -17.70 1.58
C LEU A 147 2.87 -19.20 1.78
N ASP A 148 1.94 -19.94 2.36
CA ASP A 148 2.03 -21.40 2.53
C ASP A 148 1.51 -22.16 1.30
N ARG A 149 0.80 -21.46 0.42
CA ARG A 149 0.31 -22.05 -0.83
C ARG A 149 1.50 -22.52 -1.68
N PRO A 150 1.53 -23.81 -2.09
CA PRO A 150 2.61 -24.32 -2.93
C PRO A 150 2.71 -23.48 -4.22
N THR A 151 3.95 -23.14 -4.57
CA THR A 151 4.23 -22.52 -5.88
C THR A 151 3.73 -23.47 -6.97
N PRO A 152 2.98 -22.99 -7.96
CA PRO A 152 2.63 -23.84 -9.10
C PRO A 152 3.91 -24.40 -9.71
N GLU A 153 3.97 -25.73 -9.89
CA GLU A 153 5.06 -26.34 -10.61
C GLU A 153 5.07 -25.76 -12.03
N SER A 154 6.20 -25.23 -12.45
CA SER A 154 6.43 -24.65 -13.77
C SER A 154 6.54 -25.73 -14.85
#